data_6e3fffc178f73a1acc4457f19b9333ab
#
_entry.id   6e3fffc178f73a1acc4457f19b9333ab
#
_cell.length_a   1.000
_cell.length_b   1.000
_cell.length_c   1.000
_cell.angle_alpha   90.00
_cell.angle_beta   90.00
_cell.angle_gamma   90.00
#
_symmetry.space_group_name_H-M   'P 1'
#
loop_
_entity.id
_entity.type
_entity.pdbx_description
1 polymer ?
#
loop_
_entity_poly.entity_id
_entity_poly.type
_entity_poly.pdbx_seq_one_letter_code
_entity_poly.pdbx_strand_id
1 'polypeptide(L)'
;MLTACTDEVEWPAQIAAGIYAGVDFVVANPGAARVLSLDAAIEAECMKRYEQLIGRLAGFMQIRAPASRRLPASTDEALVAGIVGLVNDHIRIGRTERLRQLRPEMVLLALLPYLGFAEAQHWADVAASRAERTG
;
A
#
# COMPACT_ATOMS: atom_id res chain seq x y z
N MET A 1 -3.16 6.38 -10.72
CA MET A 1 -2.16 5.91 -9.75
C MET A 1 -0.73 6.20 -10.19
N LEU A 2 -0.34 5.80 -11.40
CA LEU A 2 1.03 6.05 -11.90
C LEU A 2 1.32 7.52 -12.18
N THR A 3 0.33 8.31 -12.57
CA THR A 3 0.48 9.74 -12.84
C THR A 3 0.77 10.58 -11.59
N ALA A 4 0.37 10.11 -10.41
CA ALA A 4 0.68 10.76 -9.14
C ALA A 4 2.12 10.52 -8.69
N CYS A 5 2.85 9.67 -9.39
CA CYS A 5 4.18 9.20 -9.01
C CYS A 5 5.30 9.75 -9.90
N THR A 6 5.18 10.97 -10.40
CA THR A 6 6.14 11.53 -11.37
C THR A 6 7.18 12.47 -10.76
N ASP A 7 7.03 12.88 -9.50
CA ASP A 7 7.92 13.84 -8.86
C ASP A 7 8.84 13.14 -7.85
N GLU A 8 10.12 13.05 -8.15
CA GLU A 8 11.11 12.38 -7.30
C GLU A 8 11.34 13.07 -5.94
N VAL A 9 11.14 14.39 -5.88
CA VAL A 9 11.37 15.16 -4.65
C VAL A 9 10.35 14.80 -3.56
N GLU A 10 9.18 14.31 -3.95
CA GLU A 10 8.08 13.99 -3.04
C GLU A 10 7.69 12.50 -3.07
N TRP A 11 8.67 11.59 -3.22
CA TRP A 11 8.36 10.16 -3.26
C TRP A 11 7.54 9.66 -2.06
N PRO A 12 7.71 10.16 -0.81
CA PRO A 12 6.84 9.73 0.28
C PRO A 12 5.38 10.11 0.04
N ALA A 13 5.12 11.29 -0.53
CA ALA A 13 3.77 11.69 -0.90
C ALA A 13 3.19 10.80 -2.01
N GLN A 14 4.03 10.35 -2.94
CA GLN A 14 3.63 9.42 -4.00
C GLN A 14 3.22 8.05 -3.44
N ILE A 15 3.99 7.52 -2.50
CA ILE A 15 3.66 6.27 -1.82
C ILE A 15 2.34 6.40 -1.06
N ALA A 16 2.17 7.50 -0.33
CA ALA A 16 0.93 7.78 0.39
C ALA A 16 -0.27 7.86 -0.56
N ALA A 17 -0.14 8.58 -1.67
CA ALA A 17 -1.19 8.71 -2.68
C ALA A 17 -1.55 7.35 -3.28
N GLY A 18 -0.57 6.51 -3.55
CA GLY A 18 -0.77 5.16 -4.06
C GLY A 18 -1.53 4.27 -3.08
N ILE A 19 -1.19 4.32 -1.80
CA ILE A 19 -1.88 3.56 -0.75
C ILE A 19 -3.34 4.02 -0.62
N TYR A 20 -3.58 5.31 -0.57
CA TYR A 20 -4.93 5.87 -0.49
C TYR A 20 -5.77 5.47 -1.70
N ALA A 21 -5.23 5.63 -2.90
CA ALA A 21 -5.93 5.24 -4.14
C ALA A 21 -6.24 3.74 -4.17
N GLY A 22 -5.30 2.90 -3.75
CA GLY A 22 -5.49 1.45 -3.71
C GLY A 22 -6.57 1.03 -2.72
N VAL A 23 -6.57 1.60 -1.51
CA VAL A 23 -7.60 1.32 -0.51
C VAL A 23 -8.97 1.81 -0.98
N ASP A 24 -9.05 3.02 -1.51
CA ASP A 24 -10.31 3.58 -2.00
C ASP A 24 -10.87 2.75 -3.16
N PHE A 25 -10.02 2.25 -4.04
CA PHE A 25 -10.44 1.33 -5.11
C PHE A 25 -11.05 0.04 -4.54
N VAL A 26 -10.39 -0.58 -3.57
CA VAL A 26 -10.86 -1.82 -2.94
C VAL A 26 -12.21 -1.60 -2.27
N VAL A 27 -12.37 -0.50 -1.54
CA VAL A 27 -13.63 -0.18 -0.85
C VAL A 27 -14.76 0.09 -1.84
N ALA A 28 -14.47 0.75 -2.96
CA ALA A 28 -15.46 1.07 -4.00
C ALA A 28 -15.82 -0.13 -4.88
N ASN A 29 -14.99 -1.16 -4.93
CA ASN A 29 -15.15 -2.31 -5.82
C ASN A 29 -15.07 -3.64 -5.05
N PRO A 30 -16.11 -3.98 -4.24
CA PRO A 30 -16.07 -5.19 -3.43
C PRO A 30 -15.91 -6.48 -4.24
N GLY A 31 -16.43 -6.51 -5.48
CA GLY A 31 -16.27 -7.66 -6.38
C GLY A 31 -14.83 -7.90 -6.79
N ALA A 32 -14.11 -6.83 -7.15
CA ALA A 32 -12.68 -6.91 -7.47
C ALA A 32 -11.86 -7.30 -6.24
N ALA A 33 -12.23 -6.80 -5.06
CA ALA A 33 -11.60 -7.15 -3.80
C ALA A 33 -11.70 -8.65 -3.50
N ARG A 34 -12.84 -9.27 -3.77
CA ARG A 34 -13.04 -10.71 -3.57
C ARG A 34 -12.14 -11.56 -4.46
N VAL A 35 -11.81 -11.09 -5.67
CA VAL A 35 -10.88 -11.78 -6.57
C VAL A 35 -9.47 -11.81 -5.99
N LEU A 36 -9.12 -10.81 -5.18
CA LEU A 36 -7.83 -10.70 -4.48
C LEU A 36 -7.87 -11.35 -3.09
N SER A 37 -9.01 -11.91 -2.68
CA SER A 37 -9.18 -12.50 -1.35
C SER A 37 -8.48 -13.86 -1.25
N LEU A 38 -8.29 -14.29 0.00
CA LEU A 38 -7.64 -15.56 0.32
C LEU A 38 -8.34 -16.78 -0.27
N ASP A 39 -9.65 -16.72 -0.47
CA ASP A 39 -10.39 -17.84 -1.07
C ASP A 39 -9.95 -18.08 -2.51
N ALA A 40 -9.65 -17.02 -3.25
CA ALA A 40 -9.07 -17.13 -4.59
C ALA A 40 -7.60 -17.60 -4.55
N ALA A 41 -6.86 -17.27 -3.48
CA ALA A 41 -5.46 -17.64 -3.32
C ALA A 41 -5.25 -19.13 -2.99
N ILE A 42 -6.29 -19.90 -2.69
CA ILE A 42 -6.21 -21.33 -2.44
C ILE A 42 -5.85 -22.09 -3.73
N GLU A 43 -6.22 -21.58 -4.89
CA GLU A 43 -5.81 -22.16 -6.16
C GLU A 43 -4.36 -21.78 -6.48
N ALA A 44 -3.56 -22.74 -6.94
CA ALA A 44 -2.14 -22.56 -7.22
C ALA A 44 -1.87 -21.42 -8.20
N GLU A 45 -2.74 -21.21 -9.18
CA GLU A 45 -2.62 -20.14 -10.16
C GLU A 45 -2.91 -18.76 -9.56
N CYS A 46 -3.88 -18.67 -8.68
CA CYS A 46 -4.18 -17.43 -7.95
C CYS A 46 -3.06 -17.06 -6.99
N MET A 47 -2.44 -18.04 -6.34
CA MET A 47 -1.28 -17.84 -5.49
C MET A 47 -0.11 -17.26 -6.29
N LYS A 48 0.12 -17.77 -7.49
CA LYS A 48 1.16 -17.29 -8.39
C LYS A 48 0.92 -15.82 -8.79
N ARG A 49 -0.32 -15.45 -9.10
CA ARG A 49 -0.70 -14.06 -9.41
C ARG A 49 -0.51 -13.15 -8.21
N TYR A 50 -0.83 -13.62 -7.03
CA TYR A 50 -0.64 -12.89 -5.78
C TYR A 50 0.84 -12.60 -5.56
N GLU A 51 1.71 -13.59 -5.71
CA GLU A 51 3.16 -13.42 -5.61
C GLU A 51 3.70 -12.44 -6.64
N GLN A 52 3.20 -12.48 -7.87
CA GLN A 52 3.57 -11.53 -8.92
C GLN A 52 3.15 -10.11 -8.59
N LEU A 53 1.96 -9.92 -8.03
CA LEU A 53 1.47 -8.62 -7.59
C LEU A 53 2.38 -8.03 -6.51
N ILE A 54 2.70 -8.83 -5.48
CA ILE A 54 3.60 -8.41 -4.41
C ILE A 54 4.96 -8.03 -4.97
N GLY A 55 5.52 -8.83 -5.88
CA GLY A 55 6.80 -8.56 -6.51
C GLY A 55 6.80 -7.25 -7.31
N ARG A 56 5.72 -6.96 -8.03
CA ARG A 56 5.57 -5.70 -8.78
C ARG A 56 5.48 -4.48 -7.88
N LEU A 57 4.70 -4.57 -6.81
CA LEU A 57 4.54 -3.48 -5.85
C LEU A 57 5.85 -3.21 -5.11
N ALA A 58 6.53 -4.26 -4.68
CA ALA A 58 7.84 -4.15 -4.03
C ALA A 58 8.87 -3.52 -4.97
N GLY A 59 8.90 -3.96 -6.24
CA GLY A 59 9.77 -3.38 -7.27
C GLY A 59 9.49 -1.91 -7.52
N PHE A 60 8.22 -1.52 -7.54
CA PHE A 60 7.82 -0.13 -7.67
C PHE A 60 8.35 0.72 -6.53
N MET A 61 8.20 0.27 -5.29
CA MET A 61 8.73 0.97 -4.11
C MET A 61 10.24 1.11 -4.18
N GLN A 62 10.95 0.06 -4.57
CA GLN A 62 12.39 0.03 -4.66
C GLN A 62 12.92 1.02 -5.70
N ILE A 63 12.27 1.12 -6.86
CA ILE A 63 12.67 2.03 -7.95
C ILE A 63 12.42 3.49 -7.55
N ARG A 64 11.33 3.76 -6.84
CA ARG A 64 10.93 5.13 -6.48
C ARG A 64 11.69 5.69 -5.28
N ALA A 65 12.15 4.84 -4.37
CA ALA A 65 12.95 5.30 -3.24
C ALA A 65 14.29 5.86 -3.71
N PRO A 66 14.76 7.00 -3.14
CA PRO A 66 16.11 7.51 -3.43
C PRO A 66 17.17 6.45 -3.12
N ALA A 67 18.25 6.45 -3.89
CA ALA A 67 19.33 5.46 -3.74
C ALA A 67 19.86 5.37 -2.30
N SER A 68 19.93 6.52 -1.61
CA SER A 68 20.39 6.60 -0.20
C SER A 68 19.38 6.01 0.80
N ARG A 69 18.15 5.77 0.39
CA ARG A 69 17.06 5.27 1.23
C ARG A 69 16.59 3.87 0.83
N ARG A 70 17.23 3.25 -0.17
CA ARG A 70 16.85 1.92 -0.63
C ARG A 70 17.15 0.87 0.41
N LEU A 71 16.21 -0.05 0.57
CA LEU A 71 16.30 -1.20 1.48
C LEU A 71 16.58 -2.48 0.68
N PRO A 72 17.02 -3.55 1.36
CA PRO A 72 17.09 -4.87 0.71
C PRO A 72 15.74 -5.28 0.11
N ALA A 73 15.77 -5.94 -1.04
CA ALA A 73 14.55 -6.37 -1.76
C ALA A 73 13.60 -7.18 -0.90
N SER A 74 14.15 -8.04 -0.02
CA SER A 74 13.35 -8.84 0.90
C SER A 74 12.55 -8.00 1.90
N THR A 75 13.07 -6.83 2.30
CA THR A 75 12.36 -5.90 3.19
C THR A 75 11.17 -5.28 2.47
N ASP A 76 11.36 -4.83 1.23
CA ASP A 76 10.29 -4.27 0.41
C ASP A 76 9.17 -5.29 0.19
N GLU A 77 9.54 -6.53 -0.14
CA GLU A 77 8.57 -7.62 -0.32
C GLU A 77 7.78 -7.91 0.96
N ALA A 78 8.46 -7.95 2.10
CA ALA A 78 7.81 -8.17 3.39
C ALA A 78 6.83 -7.05 3.76
N LEU A 79 7.20 -5.81 3.49
CA LEU A 79 6.34 -4.65 3.72
C LEU A 79 5.09 -4.71 2.87
N VAL A 80 5.25 -4.93 1.58
CA VAL A 80 4.13 -5.00 0.64
C VAL A 80 3.23 -6.19 0.99
N ALA A 81 3.81 -7.34 1.27
CA ALA A 81 3.05 -8.53 1.68
C ALA A 81 2.26 -8.28 2.96
N GLY A 82 2.84 -7.56 3.93
CA GLY A 82 2.16 -7.19 5.17
C GLY A 82 0.96 -6.27 4.92
N ILE A 83 1.12 -5.27 4.09
CA ILE A 83 0.05 -4.32 3.75
C ILE A 83 -1.07 -5.04 2.97
N VAL A 84 -0.71 -5.82 1.96
CA VAL A 84 -1.68 -6.60 1.16
C VAL A 84 -2.40 -7.61 2.05
N GLY A 85 -1.68 -8.27 2.97
CA GLY A 85 -2.27 -9.20 3.93
C GLY A 85 -3.29 -8.52 4.84
N LEU A 86 -2.99 -7.32 5.32
CA LEU A 86 -3.90 -6.53 6.15
C LEU A 86 -5.18 -6.19 5.37
N VAL A 87 -5.05 -5.79 4.11
CA VAL A 87 -6.19 -5.50 3.24
C VAL A 87 -7.03 -6.77 3.04
N ASN A 88 -6.40 -7.88 2.70
CA ASN A 88 -7.08 -9.15 2.49
C ASN A 88 -7.83 -9.63 3.73
N ASP A 89 -7.24 -9.50 4.91
CA ASP A 89 -7.89 -9.89 6.16
C ASP A 89 -9.18 -9.11 6.39
N HIS A 90 -9.16 -7.80 6.16
CA HIS A 90 -10.35 -6.97 6.32
C HIS A 90 -11.45 -7.30 5.29
N ILE A 91 -11.05 -7.61 4.05
CA ILE A 91 -12.00 -8.07 3.03
C ILE A 91 -12.64 -9.39 3.46
N ARG A 92 -11.84 -10.35 3.90
CA ARG A 92 -12.29 -11.69 4.28
C ARG A 92 -13.29 -11.68 5.43
N ILE A 93 -13.06 -10.84 6.44
CA ILE A 93 -13.96 -10.74 7.60
C ILE A 93 -15.10 -9.73 7.41
N GLY A 94 -15.25 -9.15 6.22
CA GLY A 94 -16.32 -8.23 5.89
C GLY A 94 -16.20 -6.84 6.51
N ARG A 95 -14.99 -6.41 6.84
CA ARG A 95 -14.72 -5.10 7.45
C ARG A 95 -14.00 -4.14 6.50
N THR A 96 -14.38 -4.14 5.25
CA THR A 96 -13.76 -3.33 4.20
C THR A 96 -13.80 -1.83 4.51
N GLU A 97 -14.87 -1.35 5.15
CA GLU A 97 -15.00 0.06 5.53
C GLU A 97 -13.92 0.53 6.52
N ARG A 98 -13.42 -0.35 7.36
CA ARG A 98 -12.34 -0.01 8.30
C ARG A 98 -11.03 0.28 7.60
N LEU A 99 -10.83 -0.21 6.39
CA LEU A 99 -9.61 0.06 5.63
C LEU A 99 -9.38 1.54 5.40
N ARG A 100 -10.44 2.33 5.21
CA ARG A 100 -10.31 3.79 5.07
C ARG A 100 -9.72 4.43 6.30
N GLN A 101 -10.12 3.97 7.48
CA GLN A 101 -9.61 4.49 8.75
C GLN A 101 -8.15 4.09 8.97
N LEU A 102 -7.70 2.99 8.37
CA LEU A 102 -6.34 2.47 8.49
C LEU A 102 -5.36 3.07 7.48
N ARG A 103 -5.83 3.89 6.54
CA ARG A 103 -4.96 4.49 5.51
C ARG A 103 -3.75 5.22 6.08
N PRO A 104 -3.89 6.09 7.10
CA PRO A 104 -2.71 6.76 7.69
C PRO A 104 -1.73 5.77 8.30
N GLU A 105 -2.22 4.73 8.95
CA GLU A 105 -1.36 3.70 9.56
C GLU A 105 -0.62 2.88 8.50
N MET A 106 -1.26 2.62 7.36
CA MET A 106 -0.62 1.95 6.23
C MET A 106 0.50 2.79 5.64
N VAL A 107 0.30 4.11 5.52
CA VAL A 107 1.33 5.04 5.08
C VAL A 107 2.50 5.03 6.05
N LEU A 108 2.24 5.12 7.34
CA LEU A 108 3.25 5.03 8.38
C LEU A 108 4.06 3.74 8.25
N LEU A 109 3.39 2.60 8.16
CA LEU A 109 4.02 1.30 8.03
C LEU A 109 4.91 1.21 6.79
N ALA A 110 4.42 1.69 5.65
CA ALA A 110 5.15 1.65 4.39
C ALA A 110 6.43 2.51 4.41
N LEU A 111 6.38 3.67 5.06
CA LEU A 111 7.49 4.63 5.07
C LEU A 111 8.45 4.46 6.25
N LEU A 112 8.01 3.78 7.30
CA LEU A 112 8.78 3.65 8.53
C LEU A 112 10.20 3.10 8.32
N PRO A 113 10.41 2.00 7.57
CA PRO A 113 11.75 1.47 7.37
C PRO A 113 12.66 2.37 6.55
N TYR A 114 12.09 3.24 5.71
CA TYR A 114 12.87 4.14 4.85
C TYR A 114 13.25 5.45 5.54
N LEU A 115 12.33 6.01 6.34
CA LEU A 115 12.42 7.38 6.85
C LEU A 115 12.61 7.47 8.35
N GLY A 116 12.30 6.41 9.10
CA GLY A 116 12.17 6.46 10.54
C GLY A 116 10.80 6.99 10.97
N PHE A 117 10.50 6.86 12.27
CA PHE A 117 9.15 7.11 12.78
C PHE A 117 8.69 8.57 12.58
N ALA A 118 9.53 9.55 12.93
CA ALA A 118 9.13 10.95 12.91
C ALA A 118 8.73 11.43 11.51
N GLU A 119 9.57 11.14 10.50
CA GLU A 119 9.28 11.51 9.11
C GLU A 119 8.10 10.71 8.54
N ALA A 120 8.04 9.42 8.81
CA ALA A 120 6.94 8.57 8.35
C ALA A 120 5.60 9.06 8.93
N GLN A 121 5.57 9.43 10.22
CA GLN A 121 4.38 9.99 10.86
C GLN A 121 3.99 11.32 10.23
N HIS A 122 4.97 12.17 9.94
CA HIS A 122 4.71 13.45 9.24
C HIS A 122 3.98 13.24 7.92
N TRP A 123 4.46 12.32 7.09
CA TRP A 123 3.82 12.05 5.79
C TRP A 123 2.46 11.38 5.91
N ALA A 124 2.26 10.54 6.93
CA ALA A 124 0.95 9.97 7.23
C ALA A 124 -0.05 11.08 7.60
N ASP A 125 0.38 12.04 8.42
CA ASP A 125 -0.45 13.18 8.84
C ASP A 125 -0.79 14.09 7.64
N VAL A 126 0.18 14.36 6.78
CA VAL A 126 -0.03 15.15 5.54
C VAL A 126 -1.06 14.46 4.64
N ALA A 127 -0.95 13.16 4.45
CA ALA A 127 -1.88 12.40 3.63
C ALA A 127 -3.30 12.42 4.22
N ALA A 128 -3.43 12.26 5.53
CA ALA A 128 -4.73 12.32 6.21
C ALA A 128 -5.39 13.70 6.05
N SER A 129 -4.61 14.77 6.18
CA SER A 129 -5.11 16.14 6.00
C SER A 129 -5.57 16.41 4.57
N ARG A 130 -4.84 15.89 3.57
CA ARG A 130 -5.23 16.00 2.17
C ARG A 130 -6.54 15.26 1.89
N ALA A 131 -6.70 14.06 2.44
CA ALA A 131 -7.91 13.28 2.27
C ALA A 131 -9.14 13.97 2.87
N GLU A 132 -9.00 14.62 4.03
CA GLU A 132 -10.07 15.39 4.66
C GLU A 132 -10.50 16.59 3.81
N ARG A 133 -9.55 17.25 3.13
CA ARG A 133 -9.85 18.41 2.27
C ARG A 133 -10.54 18.02 0.97
N THR A 134 -10.30 16.82 0.47
CA THR A 134 -10.88 16.32 -0.79
C THR A 134 -12.14 15.49 -0.59
N GLY A 135 -12.40 15.09 0.62
CA GLY A 135 -13.60 14.32 1.01
C GLY A 135 -14.67 15.22 1.60
#